data_49a2f42a826fc11df82a29258e178b01
#
_entry.id   49a2f42a826fc11df82a29258e178b01
#
_cell.length_a   1.000
_cell.length_b   1.000
_cell.length_c   1.000
_cell.angle_alpha   90.00
_cell.angle_beta   90.00
_cell.angle_gamma   90.00
#
_symmetry.space_group_name_H-M   'P 1'
#
loop_
_entity.id
_entity.type
_entity.pdbx_description
1 polymer ?
#
loop_
_entity_poly.entity_id
_entity_poly.type
_entity_poly.pdbx_seq_one_letter_code
_entity_poly.pdbx_strand_id
1 'polypeptide(L)'
;MDRERTRPAGDRDEMRAMADPLGRAMLAHHRDEPGELVYRDGPATQDGNVESFYFSSSESWDRPTIEALERLADREPILDVGCGAGNHLLWWADHGVRAVGVDASPNAVLTARQRGFEATLVGDMFALPVPTDAFGAVHAVGTQLGLGGSLAGIRELLWEFARVTADEATAVVDNHDPTRLDECFGYRSDPREGIAHRCFHLEFERDGADGERYREVGRTLHFLLCSPVRLREATAETPWRVGDVLRANGDTHYRAVLEKAPSRARDRSLESE
;
A
#
# COMPACT_ATOMS: atom_id res chain seq x y z
N MET A 1 24.22 -31.39 -32.01
CA MET A 1 22.77 -31.14 -32.29
C MET A 1 22.07 -31.00 -30.94
N ASP A 2 22.33 -29.85 -30.29
CA ASP A 2 21.82 -29.51 -28.96
C ASP A 2 20.36 -29.09 -29.08
N ARG A 3 19.48 -29.80 -28.40
CA ARG A 3 18.08 -29.41 -28.24
C ARG A 3 18.00 -28.40 -27.09
N GLU A 4 17.91 -27.16 -27.43
CA GLU A 4 17.50 -26.08 -26.55
C GLU A 4 16.13 -26.44 -25.95
N ARG A 5 16.11 -26.84 -24.68
CA ARG A 5 14.85 -27.08 -23.95
C ARG A 5 14.24 -25.70 -23.61
N THR A 6 13.32 -25.26 -24.45
CA THR A 6 12.44 -24.16 -24.11
C THR A 6 11.61 -24.54 -22.86
N ARG A 7 11.84 -23.87 -21.73
CA ARG A 7 10.98 -23.97 -20.54
C ARG A 7 9.56 -23.53 -20.91
N PRO A 8 8.52 -24.22 -20.41
CA PRO A 8 7.14 -23.84 -20.68
C PRO A 8 6.80 -22.47 -20.08
N ALA A 9 5.94 -21.71 -20.76
CA ALA A 9 5.57 -20.33 -20.40
C ALA A 9 4.99 -20.19 -18.98
N GLY A 10 4.31 -21.21 -18.45
CA GLY A 10 3.77 -21.23 -17.09
C GLY A 10 4.82 -21.08 -15.98
N ASP A 11 6.02 -21.65 -16.19
CA ASP A 11 7.12 -21.57 -15.20
C ASP A 11 7.69 -20.15 -15.05
N ARG A 12 7.55 -19.28 -16.07
CA ARG A 12 7.98 -17.88 -16.01
C ARG A 12 6.98 -16.97 -15.32
N ASP A 13 5.69 -17.23 -15.46
CA ASP A 13 4.64 -16.44 -14.82
C ASP A 13 4.51 -16.82 -13.33
N GLU A 14 4.71 -18.06 -12.94
CA GLU A 14 4.80 -18.48 -11.55
C GLU A 14 6.06 -17.91 -10.85
N MET A 15 7.23 -17.90 -11.51
CA MET A 15 8.44 -17.26 -10.99
C MET A 15 8.28 -15.74 -10.84
N ARG A 16 7.54 -15.07 -11.76
CA ARG A 16 7.23 -13.64 -11.67
C ARG A 16 6.23 -13.34 -10.55
N ALA A 17 5.29 -14.23 -10.28
CA ALA A 17 4.34 -14.10 -9.16
C ALA A 17 5.03 -14.22 -7.78
N MET A 18 6.22 -14.86 -7.73
CA MET A 18 7.03 -15.00 -6.52
C MET A 18 8.14 -13.95 -6.40
N ALA A 19 8.37 -13.12 -7.41
CA ALA A 19 9.39 -12.08 -7.36
C ALA A 19 8.96 -10.94 -6.43
N ASP A 20 9.87 -10.54 -5.55
CA ASP A 20 9.67 -9.55 -4.50
C ASP A 20 10.82 -8.52 -4.49
N PRO A 21 11.04 -7.77 -5.59
CA PRO A 21 12.16 -6.85 -5.70
C PRO A 21 12.12 -5.73 -4.66
N LEU A 22 10.94 -5.20 -4.33
CA LEU A 22 10.78 -4.15 -3.33
C LEU A 22 11.14 -4.64 -1.92
N GLY A 23 10.56 -5.76 -1.49
CA GLY A 23 10.86 -6.30 -0.17
C GLY A 23 12.33 -6.76 -0.07
N ARG A 24 12.89 -7.30 -1.16
CA ARG A 24 14.32 -7.65 -1.21
C ARG A 24 15.21 -6.42 -1.06
N ALA A 25 14.86 -5.31 -1.70
CA ALA A 25 15.59 -4.05 -1.56
C ALA A 25 15.51 -3.49 -0.12
N MET A 26 14.32 -3.55 0.51
CA MET A 26 14.17 -3.17 1.91
C MET A 26 15.02 -4.03 2.84
N LEU A 27 15.02 -5.35 2.64
CA LEU A 27 15.80 -6.28 3.47
C LEU A 27 17.30 -6.10 3.28
N ALA A 28 17.77 -5.92 2.03
CA ALA A 28 19.16 -5.67 1.72
C ALA A 28 19.64 -4.36 2.36
N HIS A 29 18.85 -3.27 2.22
CA HIS A 29 19.14 -1.98 2.83
C HIS A 29 19.23 -2.10 4.37
N HIS A 30 18.29 -2.77 5.01
CA HIS A 30 18.31 -2.99 6.48
C HIS A 30 19.54 -3.75 6.97
N ARG A 31 20.09 -4.62 6.13
CA ARG A 31 21.25 -5.47 6.46
C ARG A 31 22.60 -4.92 6.00
N ASP A 32 22.63 -3.71 5.47
CA ASP A 32 23.82 -3.16 4.80
C ASP A 32 24.37 -4.08 3.69
N GLU A 33 23.48 -4.83 3.03
CA GLU A 33 23.82 -5.67 1.89
C GLU A 33 23.73 -4.86 0.59
N PRO A 34 24.59 -5.13 -0.42
CA PRO A 34 24.54 -4.42 -1.68
C PRO A 34 23.24 -4.73 -2.45
N GLY A 35 22.69 -3.73 -3.12
CA GLY A 35 21.53 -3.88 -3.99
C GLY A 35 20.82 -2.55 -4.20
N GLU A 36 20.22 -2.39 -5.37
CA GLU A 36 19.51 -1.19 -5.78
C GLU A 36 18.10 -1.54 -6.20
N LEU A 37 17.14 -0.70 -5.85
CA LEU A 37 15.77 -0.76 -6.34
C LEU A 37 15.62 0.18 -7.52
N VAL A 38 15.14 -0.33 -8.64
CA VAL A 38 14.90 0.44 -9.85
C VAL A 38 13.43 0.35 -10.25
N TYR A 39 12.79 1.49 -10.45
CA TYR A 39 11.50 1.59 -11.14
C TYR A 39 11.75 1.57 -12.65
N ARG A 40 10.97 0.80 -13.39
CA ARG A 40 11.12 0.71 -14.86
C ARG A 40 9.78 0.81 -15.59
N ASP A 41 9.74 1.70 -16.59
CA ASP A 41 8.63 1.84 -17.54
C ASP A 41 9.20 1.83 -18.96
N GLY A 42 9.18 0.67 -19.61
CA GLY A 42 9.86 0.46 -20.89
C GLY A 42 11.36 0.76 -20.80
N PRO A 43 11.89 1.71 -21.59
CA PRO A 43 13.31 2.11 -21.53
C PRO A 43 13.62 3.08 -20.37
N ALA A 44 12.61 3.74 -19.80
CA ALA A 44 12.80 4.70 -18.72
C ALA A 44 13.04 4.02 -17.38
N THR A 45 13.93 4.61 -16.58
CA THR A 45 14.25 4.14 -15.22
C THR A 45 14.24 5.28 -14.22
N GLN A 46 13.94 4.97 -12.97
CA GLN A 46 14.01 5.88 -11.83
C GLN A 46 14.52 5.10 -10.62
N ASP A 47 15.40 5.73 -9.82
CA ASP A 47 15.85 5.19 -8.54
C ASP A 47 14.66 4.95 -7.58
N GLY A 48 14.65 3.80 -6.92
CA GLY A 48 13.60 3.42 -5.97
C GLY A 48 13.71 4.08 -4.62
N ASN A 49 14.83 4.77 -4.32
CA ASN A 49 15.05 5.61 -3.14
C ASN A 49 14.58 4.96 -1.82
N VAL A 50 15.04 3.72 -1.59
CA VAL A 50 14.60 2.84 -0.48
C VAL A 50 14.74 3.52 0.87
N GLU A 51 15.87 4.19 1.12
CA GLU A 51 16.13 4.87 2.39
C GLU A 51 15.05 5.92 2.70
N SER A 52 14.81 6.84 1.76
CA SER A 52 13.88 7.95 1.97
C SER A 52 12.42 7.49 2.13
N PHE A 53 12.00 6.46 1.38
CA PHE A 53 10.59 6.04 1.41
C PHE A 53 10.27 5.04 2.52
N TYR A 54 11.23 4.19 2.91
CA TYR A 54 10.94 3.07 3.80
C TYR A 54 11.71 3.09 5.12
N PHE A 55 12.72 3.98 5.28
CA PHE A 55 13.56 4.05 6.48
C PHE A 55 13.74 5.47 7.01
N SER A 56 13.03 6.44 6.45
CA SER A 56 13.08 7.82 6.91
C SER A 56 12.64 7.95 8.38
N SER A 57 13.32 8.82 9.14
CA SER A 57 12.92 9.17 10.49
C SER A 57 11.62 9.99 10.49
N SER A 58 10.78 9.81 11.51
CA SER A 58 9.55 10.60 11.71
C SER A 58 9.80 12.12 11.81
N GLU A 59 11.02 12.54 12.17
CA GLU A 59 11.43 13.94 12.18
C GLU A 59 11.43 14.58 10.78
N SER A 60 11.58 13.75 9.73
CA SER A 60 11.58 14.18 8.32
C SER A 60 10.21 14.12 7.66
N TRP A 61 9.19 13.58 8.34
CA TRP A 61 7.86 13.42 7.76
C TRP A 61 7.10 14.74 7.70
N ASP A 62 6.27 14.89 6.69
CA ASP A 62 5.40 16.05 6.56
C ASP A 62 4.29 16.06 7.63
N ARG A 63 3.78 17.26 7.92
CA ARG A 63 2.71 17.41 8.90
C ARG A 63 1.45 16.58 8.59
N PRO A 64 0.96 16.46 7.33
CA PRO A 64 -0.15 15.58 6.99
C PRO A 64 0.09 14.10 7.33
N THR A 65 1.34 13.61 7.26
CA THR A 65 1.68 12.25 7.69
C THR A 65 1.48 12.09 9.20
N ILE A 66 2.10 12.96 9.98
CA ILE A 66 1.98 12.91 11.45
C ILE A 66 0.52 13.06 11.88
N GLU A 67 -0.21 14.03 11.33
CA GLU A 67 -1.63 14.23 11.63
C GLU A 67 -2.49 13.01 11.31
N ALA A 68 -2.20 12.32 10.22
CA ALA A 68 -2.89 11.09 9.87
C ALA A 68 -2.64 9.96 10.90
N LEU A 69 -1.39 9.79 11.34
CA LEU A 69 -1.03 8.78 12.35
C LEU A 69 -1.63 9.09 13.71
N GLU A 70 -1.61 10.36 14.14
CA GLU A 70 -2.22 10.84 15.39
C GLU A 70 -3.74 10.58 15.41
N ARG A 71 -4.45 10.86 14.30
CA ARG A 71 -5.89 10.62 14.19
C ARG A 71 -6.29 9.16 14.35
N LEU A 72 -5.42 8.23 13.97
CA LEU A 72 -5.66 6.80 14.13
C LEU A 72 -5.28 6.29 15.51
N ALA A 73 -4.37 6.96 16.22
CA ALA A 73 -3.88 6.53 17.53
C ALA A 73 -5.00 6.35 18.57
N ASP A 74 -6.05 7.19 18.52
CA ASP A 74 -7.21 7.08 19.41
C ASP A 74 -8.19 5.94 19.03
N ARG A 75 -7.92 5.23 17.93
CA ARG A 75 -8.78 4.19 17.35
C ARG A 75 -8.14 2.80 17.34
N GLU A 76 -7.24 2.53 18.26
CA GLU A 76 -6.56 1.23 18.36
C GLU A 76 -7.51 0.05 18.63
N PRO A 77 -7.18 -1.17 18.18
CA PRO A 77 -5.97 -1.53 17.44
C PRO A 77 -6.04 -1.06 15.98
N ILE A 78 -4.88 -0.67 15.43
CA ILE A 78 -4.73 -0.20 14.05
C ILE A 78 -4.25 -1.33 13.16
N LEU A 79 -4.80 -1.47 11.95
CA LEU A 79 -4.26 -2.33 10.90
C LEU A 79 -3.53 -1.48 9.86
N ASP A 80 -2.22 -1.69 9.72
CA ASP A 80 -1.38 -1.05 8.70
C ASP A 80 -1.26 -1.98 7.48
N VAL A 81 -1.91 -1.63 6.38
CA VAL A 81 -2.02 -2.44 5.15
C VAL A 81 -1.01 -1.95 4.13
N GLY A 82 -0.09 -2.83 3.73
CA GLY A 82 1.09 -2.48 2.96
C GLY A 82 2.15 -1.83 3.85
N CYS A 83 2.40 -2.42 5.03
CA CYS A 83 3.23 -1.83 6.08
C CYS A 83 4.72 -1.69 5.71
N GLY A 84 5.18 -2.35 4.64
CA GLY A 84 6.56 -2.28 4.17
C GLY A 84 7.57 -2.63 5.26
N ALA A 85 8.61 -1.81 5.41
CA ALA A 85 9.62 -1.95 6.45
C ALA A 85 9.16 -1.54 7.86
N GLY A 86 7.88 -1.19 8.05
CA GLY A 86 7.27 -0.94 9.34
C GLY A 86 7.50 0.46 9.92
N ASN A 87 7.81 1.49 9.10
CA ASN A 87 8.07 2.84 9.61
C ASN A 87 6.95 3.39 10.50
N HIS A 88 5.71 3.32 10.05
CA HIS A 88 4.55 3.81 10.80
C HIS A 88 4.23 2.92 12.01
N LEU A 89 4.43 1.60 11.89
CA LEU A 89 4.26 0.65 12.98
C LEU A 89 5.20 0.95 14.15
N LEU A 90 6.47 1.24 13.86
CA LEU A 90 7.46 1.63 14.87
C LEU A 90 7.08 2.95 15.53
N TRP A 91 6.60 3.93 14.76
CA TRP A 91 6.13 5.19 15.31
C TRP A 91 4.97 4.97 16.30
N TRP A 92 3.96 4.16 15.96
CA TRP A 92 2.87 3.83 16.89
C TRP A 92 3.36 3.08 18.12
N ALA A 93 4.31 2.14 17.96
CA ALA A 93 4.89 1.43 19.10
C ALA A 93 5.58 2.38 20.08
N ASP A 94 6.34 3.36 19.59
CA ASP A 94 7.02 4.38 20.39
C ASP A 94 6.01 5.29 21.14
N HIS A 95 4.77 5.40 20.63
CA HIS A 95 3.68 6.16 21.26
C HIS A 95 2.73 5.28 22.10
N GLY A 96 3.06 3.98 22.28
CA GLY A 96 2.27 3.06 23.07
C GLY A 96 0.94 2.62 22.44
N VAL A 97 0.79 2.81 21.14
CA VAL A 97 -0.43 2.47 20.36
C VAL A 97 -0.31 1.05 19.80
N ARG A 98 -1.36 0.26 19.95
CA ARG A 98 -1.39 -1.11 19.42
C ARG A 98 -1.70 -1.11 17.92
N ALA A 99 -0.82 -1.73 17.14
CA ALA A 99 -0.99 -1.90 15.70
C ALA A 99 -0.59 -3.31 15.25
N VAL A 100 -1.08 -3.70 14.07
CA VAL A 100 -0.70 -4.92 13.35
C VAL A 100 -0.40 -4.55 11.92
N GLY A 101 0.71 -5.03 11.37
CA GLY A 101 1.09 -4.81 9.96
C GLY A 101 0.71 -5.99 9.08
N VAL A 102 0.27 -5.71 7.87
CA VAL A 102 0.11 -6.71 6.79
C VAL A 102 0.82 -6.20 5.55
N ASP A 103 1.63 -7.05 4.93
CA ASP A 103 2.27 -6.78 3.64
C ASP A 103 2.27 -8.03 2.76
N ALA A 104 2.16 -7.87 1.46
CA ALA A 104 2.22 -8.97 0.50
C ALA A 104 3.65 -9.55 0.36
N SER A 105 4.66 -8.75 0.73
CA SER A 105 6.08 -9.10 0.66
C SER A 105 6.56 -9.81 1.93
N PRO A 106 6.99 -11.09 1.84
CA PRO A 106 7.63 -11.76 2.97
C PRO A 106 8.92 -11.07 3.45
N ASN A 107 9.68 -10.44 2.53
CA ASN A 107 10.91 -9.74 2.88
C ASN A 107 10.61 -8.41 3.59
N ALA A 108 9.56 -7.69 3.22
CA ALA A 108 9.11 -6.49 3.94
C ALA A 108 8.68 -6.84 5.38
N VAL A 109 7.84 -7.88 5.54
CA VAL A 109 7.44 -8.40 6.86
C VAL A 109 8.66 -8.81 7.71
N LEU A 110 9.62 -9.52 7.10
CA LEU A 110 10.86 -9.89 7.78
C LEU A 110 11.67 -8.65 8.20
N THR A 111 11.75 -7.65 7.35
CA THR A 111 12.42 -6.38 7.64
C THR A 111 11.77 -5.66 8.82
N ALA A 112 10.45 -5.52 8.84
CA ALA A 112 9.72 -4.90 9.95
C ALA A 112 10.00 -5.63 11.28
N ARG A 113 10.00 -6.97 11.27
CA ARG A 113 10.35 -7.79 12.44
C ARG A 113 11.80 -7.60 12.91
N GLN A 114 12.75 -7.58 11.97
CA GLN A 114 14.16 -7.33 12.30
C GLN A 114 14.41 -5.91 12.85
N ARG A 115 13.55 -4.98 12.52
CA ARG A 115 13.52 -3.62 13.09
C ARG A 115 12.84 -3.53 14.45
N GLY A 116 12.29 -4.63 14.97
CA GLY A 116 11.70 -4.73 16.31
C GLY A 116 10.18 -4.72 16.36
N PHE A 117 9.46 -4.77 15.23
CA PHE A 117 8.01 -4.84 15.23
C PHE A 117 7.50 -6.24 14.85
N GLU A 118 7.20 -7.06 15.86
CA GLU A 118 6.85 -8.47 15.69
C GLU A 118 5.43 -8.73 15.15
N ALA A 119 4.46 -7.84 15.42
CA ALA A 119 3.05 -8.03 15.09
C ALA A 119 2.78 -7.75 13.59
N THR A 120 3.41 -8.53 12.71
CA THR A 120 3.28 -8.42 11.26
C THR A 120 2.92 -9.74 10.61
N LEU A 121 2.14 -9.71 9.52
CA LEU A 121 1.65 -10.85 8.77
C LEU A 121 1.94 -10.67 7.27
N VAL A 122 2.23 -11.77 6.58
CA VAL A 122 2.20 -11.79 5.12
C VAL A 122 0.77 -12.00 4.66
N GLY A 123 0.26 -11.13 3.77
CA GLY A 123 -1.11 -11.24 3.31
C GLY A 123 -1.46 -10.33 2.14
N ASP A 124 -2.51 -10.72 1.43
CA ASP A 124 -3.10 -9.93 0.35
C ASP A 124 -4.09 -8.90 0.93
N MET A 125 -3.98 -7.64 0.50
CA MET A 125 -4.85 -6.55 0.94
C MET A 125 -6.32 -6.72 0.50
N PHE A 126 -6.59 -7.51 -0.53
CA PHE A 126 -7.93 -7.85 -1.00
C PHE A 126 -8.55 -9.06 -0.26
N ALA A 127 -7.77 -9.75 0.57
CA ALA A 127 -8.17 -10.90 1.38
C ALA A 127 -7.32 -10.95 2.66
N LEU A 128 -7.49 -9.94 3.52
CA LEU A 128 -6.67 -9.72 4.71
C LEU A 128 -6.76 -10.92 5.67
N PRO A 129 -5.62 -11.49 6.12
CA PRO A 129 -5.57 -12.68 6.97
C PRO A 129 -5.86 -12.35 8.45
N VAL A 130 -6.87 -11.54 8.69
CA VAL A 130 -7.27 -11.06 10.03
C VAL A 130 -8.79 -11.21 10.23
N PRO A 131 -9.25 -11.31 11.49
CA PRO A 131 -10.67 -11.47 11.78
C PRO A 131 -11.53 -10.27 11.36
N THR A 132 -12.82 -10.51 11.19
CA THR A 132 -13.85 -9.48 11.00
C THR A 132 -14.00 -8.65 12.28
N ASP A 133 -14.30 -7.34 12.14
CA ASP A 133 -14.58 -6.38 13.22
C ASP A 133 -13.49 -6.30 14.31
N ALA A 134 -12.23 -6.59 13.95
CA ALA A 134 -11.12 -6.69 14.91
C ALA A 134 -10.37 -5.37 15.16
N PHE A 135 -10.49 -4.39 14.26
CA PHE A 135 -9.69 -3.17 14.31
C PHE A 135 -10.58 -1.92 14.44
N GLY A 136 -10.09 -0.94 15.20
CA GLY A 136 -10.72 0.38 15.30
C GLY A 136 -10.30 1.31 14.14
N ALA A 137 -9.17 1.01 13.49
CA ALA A 137 -8.71 1.78 12.36
C ALA A 137 -7.95 0.95 11.32
N VAL A 138 -7.94 1.46 10.07
CA VAL A 138 -7.07 1.00 8.98
C VAL A 138 -6.21 2.17 8.48
N HIS A 139 -4.94 1.87 8.26
CA HIS A 139 -4.00 2.74 7.58
C HIS A 139 -3.50 2.03 6.31
N ALA A 140 -3.63 2.66 5.15
CA ALA A 140 -3.19 2.09 3.88
C ALA A 140 -2.64 3.21 2.98
N VAL A 141 -1.37 3.55 3.18
CA VAL A 141 -0.68 4.64 2.47
C VAL A 141 0.49 4.13 1.64
N GLY A 142 1.05 4.99 0.80
CA GLY A 142 2.04 4.62 -0.22
C GLY A 142 1.37 4.25 -1.54
N THR A 143 0.25 4.90 -1.85
CA THR A 143 -0.58 4.67 -3.05
C THR A 143 -1.21 3.26 -3.09
N GLN A 144 -1.33 2.60 -1.92
CA GLN A 144 -1.90 1.24 -1.81
C GLN A 144 -3.31 1.17 -2.40
N LEU A 145 -4.15 2.20 -2.13
CA LEU A 145 -5.50 2.29 -2.68
C LEU A 145 -5.52 2.21 -4.23
N GLY A 146 -4.49 2.79 -4.86
CA GLY A 146 -4.33 2.77 -6.33
C GLY A 146 -4.17 1.38 -6.92
N LEU A 147 -3.66 0.39 -6.15
CA LEU A 147 -3.51 -1.00 -6.58
C LEU A 147 -4.85 -1.69 -6.91
N GLY A 148 -5.99 -1.10 -6.52
CA GLY A 148 -7.31 -1.50 -7.02
C GLY A 148 -7.46 -1.38 -8.54
N GLY A 149 -6.61 -0.60 -9.22
CA GLY A 149 -6.53 -0.47 -10.68
C GLY A 149 -7.76 0.16 -11.35
N SER A 150 -8.86 0.28 -10.63
CA SER A 150 -10.14 0.87 -11.08
C SER A 150 -10.95 1.36 -9.88
N LEU A 151 -11.98 2.19 -10.10
CA LEU A 151 -12.91 2.58 -9.04
C LEU A 151 -13.66 1.37 -8.45
N ALA A 152 -13.92 0.34 -9.26
CA ALA A 152 -14.50 -0.92 -8.77
C ALA A 152 -13.54 -1.67 -7.84
N GLY A 153 -12.27 -1.82 -8.22
CA GLY A 153 -11.26 -2.45 -7.36
C GLY A 153 -10.96 -1.65 -6.09
N ILE A 154 -11.01 -0.31 -6.15
CA ILE A 154 -10.98 0.52 -4.92
C ILE A 154 -12.17 0.18 -4.02
N ARG A 155 -13.38 0.01 -4.57
CA ARG A 155 -14.56 -0.40 -3.81
C ARG A 155 -14.40 -1.76 -3.15
N GLU A 156 -13.87 -2.74 -3.87
CA GLU A 156 -13.57 -4.08 -3.32
C GLU A 156 -12.62 -3.97 -2.12
N LEU A 157 -11.55 -3.20 -2.25
CA LEU A 157 -10.61 -2.94 -1.16
C LEU A 157 -11.28 -2.26 0.03
N LEU A 158 -12.12 -1.25 -0.20
CA LEU A 158 -12.86 -0.57 0.86
C LEU A 158 -13.87 -1.50 1.57
N TRP A 159 -14.47 -2.45 0.87
CA TRP A 159 -15.30 -3.48 1.49
C TRP A 159 -14.48 -4.42 2.37
N GLU A 160 -13.26 -4.79 1.95
CA GLU A 160 -12.37 -5.59 2.78
C GLU A 160 -11.91 -4.81 4.03
N PHE A 161 -11.60 -3.53 3.91
CA PHE A 161 -11.34 -2.67 5.07
C PHE A 161 -12.56 -2.56 5.99
N ALA A 162 -13.77 -2.49 5.43
CA ALA A 162 -14.99 -2.51 6.23
C ALA A 162 -15.20 -3.85 6.95
N ARG A 163 -14.83 -4.97 6.35
CA ARG A 163 -14.94 -6.29 6.98
C ARG A 163 -14.07 -6.41 8.23
N VAL A 164 -12.83 -5.92 8.16
CA VAL A 164 -11.87 -6.10 9.26
C VAL A 164 -12.02 -5.08 10.39
N THR A 165 -12.80 -4.02 10.18
CA THR A 165 -12.97 -2.94 11.15
C THR A 165 -14.31 -2.99 11.87
N ALA A 166 -14.31 -2.56 13.12
CA ALA A 166 -15.51 -2.34 13.94
C ALA A 166 -16.40 -1.21 13.36
N ASP A 167 -17.59 -1.05 13.91
CA ASP A 167 -18.46 0.10 13.61
C ASP A 167 -17.77 1.42 14.03
N GLU A 168 -18.07 2.50 13.32
CA GLU A 168 -17.50 3.83 13.57
C GLU A 168 -15.96 3.90 13.44
N ALA A 169 -15.37 2.92 12.78
CA ALA A 169 -13.94 2.91 12.52
C ALA A 169 -13.50 4.04 11.57
N THR A 170 -12.22 4.36 11.64
CA THR A 170 -11.58 5.33 10.77
C THR A 170 -10.57 4.65 9.86
N ALA A 171 -10.51 5.04 8.59
CA ALA A 171 -9.42 4.63 7.70
C ALA A 171 -8.68 5.84 7.14
N VAL A 172 -7.36 5.73 7.03
CA VAL A 172 -6.54 6.69 6.28
C VAL A 172 -5.98 5.98 5.05
N VAL A 173 -6.28 6.53 3.90
CA VAL A 173 -5.79 6.07 2.60
C VAL A 173 -5.18 7.24 1.85
N ASP A 174 -4.31 6.96 0.87
CA ASP A 174 -3.70 8.02 0.07
C ASP A 174 -3.83 7.78 -1.43
N ASN A 175 -3.66 8.85 -2.19
CA ASN A 175 -3.53 8.78 -3.64
C ASN A 175 -2.92 10.11 -4.18
N HIS A 176 -2.64 10.14 -5.47
CA HIS A 176 -2.31 11.36 -6.21
C HIS A 176 -3.54 11.88 -6.95
N ASP A 177 -3.69 13.21 -6.94
CA ASP A 177 -4.79 13.91 -7.61
C ASP A 177 -4.42 14.30 -9.05
N PRO A 178 -4.95 13.60 -10.08
CA PRO A 178 -4.61 13.90 -11.47
C PRO A 178 -5.02 15.30 -11.94
N THR A 179 -5.93 15.97 -11.23
CA THR A 179 -6.32 17.33 -11.58
C THR A 179 -5.26 18.37 -11.20
N ARG A 180 -4.24 17.95 -10.45
CA ARG A 180 -3.12 18.78 -9.96
C ARG A 180 -1.76 18.23 -10.35
N LEU A 181 -1.74 17.07 -11.03
CA LEU A 181 -0.54 16.36 -11.43
C LEU A 181 -0.37 16.48 -12.94
N ASP A 182 0.71 17.13 -13.37
CA ASP A 182 1.01 17.25 -14.79
C ASP A 182 1.61 15.94 -15.33
N GLU A 183 2.57 15.36 -14.62
CA GLU A 183 3.26 14.13 -15.00
C GLU A 183 3.94 13.48 -13.78
N CYS A 184 4.09 12.15 -13.81
CA CYS A 184 4.96 11.39 -12.90
C CYS A 184 5.50 10.15 -13.61
N PHE A 185 6.49 9.49 -13.01
CA PHE A 185 7.05 8.27 -13.57
C PHE A 185 5.97 7.20 -13.79
N GLY A 186 5.88 6.66 -15.00
CA GLY A 186 4.88 5.66 -15.38
C GLY A 186 3.46 6.21 -15.64
N TYR A 187 3.29 7.54 -15.72
CA TYR A 187 1.98 8.18 -15.92
C TYR A 187 1.32 7.79 -17.24
N ARG A 188 0.01 7.58 -17.17
CA ARG A 188 -0.88 7.38 -18.33
C ARG A 188 -2.16 8.19 -18.10
N SER A 189 -2.47 9.10 -18.99
CA SER A 189 -3.71 9.89 -18.94
C SER A 189 -4.94 9.01 -19.15
N ASP A 190 -6.08 9.45 -18.59
CA ASP A 190 -7.40 8.87 -18.81
C ASP A 190 -8.32 9.99 -19.35
N PRO A 191 -9.27 9.72 -20.27
CA PRO A 191 -10.19 10.73 -20.76
C PRO A 191 -11.19 11.23 -19.70
N ARG A 192 -11.35 10.53 -18.59
CA ARG A 192 -12.23 10.95 -17.48
C ARG A 192 -11.47 11.92 -16.57
N GLU A 193 -12.05 13.09 -16.35
CA GLU A 193 -11.50 14.08 -15.43
C GLU A 193 -11.29 13.48 -14.02
N GLY A 194 -10.16 13.76 -13.41
CA GLY A 194 -9.81 13.28 -12.07
C GLY A 194 -9.42 11.80 -11.98
N ILE A 195 -9.18 11.16 -13.13
CA ILE A 195 -8.65 9.80 -13.26
C ILE A 195 -7.36 9.84 -14.09
N ALA A 196 -6.37 9.07 -13.66
CA ALA A 196 -5.19 8.71 -14.44
C ALA A 196 -4.67 7.36 -13.97
N HIS A 197 -3.64 6.85 -14.62
CA HIS A 197 -3.01 5.59 -14.25
C HIS A 197 -1.50 5.77 -14.09
N ARG A 198 -0.89 4.90 -13.32
CA ARG A 198 0.55 4.78 -13.20
C ARG A 198 0.94 3.32 -13.39
N CYS A 199 1.80 3.05 -14.38
CA CYS A 199 2.19 1.70 -14.76
C CYS A 199 3.72 1.60 -14.80
N PHE A 200 4.29 0.69 -14.05
CA PHE A 200 5.72 0.37 -14.03
C PHE A 200 5.93 -0.98 -13.35
N HIS A 201 7.14 -1.51 -13.43
CA HIS A 201 7.56 -2.61 -12.58
C HIS A 201 8.80 -2.24 -11.77
N LEU A 202 9.05 -3.00 -10.73
CA LEU A 202 10.19 -2.86 -9.86
C LEU A 202 11.22 -3.93 -10.19
N GLU A 203 12.48 -3.55 -10.13
CA GLU A 203 13.62 -4.44 -10.30
C GLU A 203 14.56 -4.26 -9.11
N PHE A 204 15.07 -5.37 -8.60
CA PHE A 204 16.17 -5.36 -7.64
C PHE A 204 17.42 -5.83 -8.35
N GLU A 205 18.48 -5.04 -8.31
CA GLU A 205 19.75 -5.35 -8.96
C GLU A 205 20.89 -5.32 -7.95
N ARG A 206 21.84 -6.25 -8.08
CA ARG A 206 23.09 -6.25 -7.31
C ARG A 206 24.21 -6.89 -8.12
N ASP A 207 25.42 -6.45 -7.89
CA ASP A 207 26.60 -7.09 -8.44
C ASP A 207 26.98 -8.30 -7.57
N GLY A 208 27.17 -9.47 -8.19
CA GLY A 208 27.69 -10.66 -7.53
C GLY A 208 29.20 -10.61 -7.33
N ALA A 209 29.73 -11.37 -6.38
CA ALA A 209 31.16 -11.44 -6.05
C ALA A 209 32.03 -11.98 -7.22
N ASP A 210 31.44 -12.66 -8.16
CA ASP A 210 32.03 -13.22 -9.38
C ASP A 210 31.94 -12.30 -10.60
N GLY A 211 31.37 -11.08 -10.43
CA GLY A 211 31.16 -10.11 -11.50
C GLY A 211 29.88 -10.39 -12.31
N GLU A 212 29.08 -11.38 -11.95
CA GLU A 212 27.76 -11.57 -12.52
C GLU A 212 26.76 -10.59 -11.89
N ARG A 213 25.90 -9.99 -12.70
CA ARG A 213 24.84 -9.11 -12.23
C ARG A 213 23.57 -9.91 -11.93
N TYR A 214 23.18 -9.96 -10.67
CA TYR A 214 21.88 -10.48 -10.27
C TYR A 214 20.79 -9.43 -10.51
N ARG A 215 19.69 -9.85 -11.11
CA ARG A 215 18.51 -9.00 -11.35
C ARG A 215 17.23 -9.78 -11.11
N GLU A 216 16.38 -9.24 -10.24
CA GLU A 216 15.05 -9.76 -9.98
C GLU A 216 14.01 -8.77 -10.50
N VAL A 217 13.10 -9.25 -11.35
CA VAL A 217 12.10 -8.41 -12.02
C VAL A 217 10.72 -8.76 -11.50
N GLY A 218 10.06 -7.80 -10.87
CA GLY A 218 8.71 -7.93 -10.37
C GLY A 218 7.64 -7.89 -11.47
N ARG A 219 6.39 -8.15 -11.07
CA ARG A 219 5.23 -7.95 -11.93
C ARG A 219 5.05 -6.48 -12.27
N THR A 220 4.40 -6.18 -13.39
CA THR A 220 3.96 -4.83 -13.68
C THR A 220 2.87 -4.43 -12.67
N LEU A 221 3.10 -3.30 -12.02
CA LEU A 221 2.14 -2.68 -11.12
C LEU A 221 1.28 -1.71 -11.92
N HIS A 222 0.00 -1.69 -11.64
CA HIS A 222 -0.96 -0.77 -12.23
C HIS A 222 -1.72 -0.06 -11.13
N PHE A 223 -1.50 1.24 -10.99
CA PHE A 223 -2.17 2.07 -10.01
C PHE A 223 -3.22 2.95 -10.70
N LEU A 224 -4.40 3.01 -10.13
CA LEU A 224 -5.35 4.06 -10.41
C LEU A 224 -4.96 5.31 -9.61
N LEU A 225 -4.73 6.41 -10.29
CA LEU A 225 -4.66 7.73 -9.67
C LEU A 225 -6.06 8.36 -9.73
N CYS A 226 -6.56 8.83 -8.62
CA CYS A 226 -7.90 9.41 -8.57
C CYS A 226 -7.95 10.66 -7.68
N SER A 227 -8.70 11.66 -8.14
CA SER A 227 -8.95 12.86 -7.34
C SER A 227 -9.83 12.53 -6.13
N PRO A 228 -9.86 13.38 -5.08
CA PRO A 228 -10.76 13.22 -3.95
C PRO A 228 -12.25 13.17 -4.35
N VAL A 229 -12.62 13.79 -5.46
CA VAL A 229 -14.00 13.71 -5.99
C VAL A 229 -14.31 12.30 -6.48
N ARG A 230 -13.38 11.68 -7.23
CA ARG A 230 -13.52 10.30 -7.69
C ARG A 230 -13.45 9.28 -6.55
N LEU A 231 -12.67 9.56 -5.52
CA LEU A 231 -12.67 8.74 -4.32
C LEU A 231 -14.04 8.78 -3.62
N ARG A 232 -14.71 9.94 -3.54
CA ARG A 232 -16.08 10.03 -3.01
C ARG A 232 -17.07 9.21 -3.81
N GLU A 233 -16.92 9.13 -5.13
CA GLU A 233 -17.75 8.25 -5.97
C GLU A 233 -17.50 6.77 -5.64
N ALA A 234 -16.25 6.37 -5.40
CA ALA A 234 -15.92 5.01 -5.02
C ALA A 234 -16.48 4.66 -3.63
N THR A 235 -16.44 5.58 -2.67
CA THR A 235 -16.95 5.34 -1.31
C THR A 235 -18.49 5.28 -1.24
N ALA A 236 -19.21 5.90 -2.17
CA ALA A 236 -20.68 6.02 -2.13
C ALA A 236 -21.43 4.67 -2.06
N GLU A 237 -20.84 3.60 -2.57
CA GLU A 237 -21.40 2.24 -2.56
C GLU A 237 -20.76 1.33 -1.50
N THR A 238 -20.10 1.92 -0.51
CA THR A 238 -19.42 1.22 0.59
C THR A 238 -19.88 1.78 1.94
N PRO A 239 -19.56 1.13 3.06
CA PRO A 239 -19.81 1.70 4.39
C PRO A 239 -18.99 2.96 4.71
N TRP A 240 -18.04 3.35 3.86
CA TRP A 240 -17.15 4.47 4.07
C TRP A 240 -17.66 5.76 3.45
N ARG A 241 -17.31 6.87 4.08
CA ARG A 241 -17.45 8.22 3.51
C ARG A 241 -16.13 8.97 3.67
N VAL A 242 -15.80 9.82 2.71
CA VAL A 242 -14.64 10.73 2.81
C VAL A 242 -15.02 11.88 3.75
N GLY A 243 -14.38 11.92 4.92
CA GLY A 243 -14.42 13.04 5.85
C GLY A 243 -13.45 14.14 5.40
N ASP A 244 -12.22 14.10 5.91
CA ASP A 244 -11.20 15.09 5.61
C ASP A 244 -10.26 14.64 4.48
N VAL A 245 -9.64 15.64 3.84
CA VAL A 245 -8.55 15.45 2.88
C VAL A 245 -7.35 16.29 3.32
N LEU A 246 -6.29 15.61 3.72
CA LEU A 246 -5.05 16.22 4.20
C LEU A 246 -4.06 16.34 3.05
N ARG A 247 -3.44 17.51 2.88
CA ARG A 247 -2.42 17.78 1.87
C ARG A 247 -1.37 18.74 2.42
N ALA A 248 -0.12 18.57 1.99
CA ALA A 248 0.85 19.65 2.05
C ALA A 248 0.50 20.73 1.01
N ASN A 249 0.87 21.97 1.27
CA ASN A 249 0.58 23.09 0.36
C ASN A 249 1.25 22.85 -1.01
N GLY A 250 0.42 22.88 -2.07
CA GLY A 250 0.88 22.69 -3.44
C GLY A 250 1.09 21.24 -3.87
N ASP A 251 0.90 20.27 -2.97
CA ASP A 251 1.12 18.86 -3.26
C ASP A 251 -0.01 18.28 -4.13
N THR A 252 0.38 17.35 -5.00
CA THR A 252 -0.53 16.50 -5.78
C THR A 252 -0.97 15.29 -4.97
N HIS A 253 -0.12 14.83 -4.05
CA HIS A 253 -0.43 13.75 -3.13
C HIS A 253 -1.40 14.21 -2.03
N TYR A 254 -2.34 13.35 -1.68
CA TYR A 254 -3.29 13.59 -0.59
C TYR A 254 -3.53 12.35 0.25
N ARG A 255 -3.87 12.55 1.51
CA ARG A 255 -4.41 11.53 2.41
C ARG A 255 -5.88 11.82 2.65
N ALA A 256 -6.72 10.81 2.47
CA ALA A 256 -8.13 10.90 2.79
C ALA A 256 -8.42 10.16 4.10
N VAL A 257 -9.06 10.85 5.00
CA VAL A 257 -9.61 10.27 6.24
C VAL A 257 -11.03 9.81 5.92
N LEU A 258 -11.25 8.51 6.03
CA LEU A 258 -12.54 7.88 5.80
C LEU A 258 -13.18 7.53 7.13
N GLU A 259 -14.48 7.75 7.25
CA GLU A 259 -15.29 7.39 8.40
C GLU A 259 -16.25 6.27 8.01
N LYS A 260 -16.28 5.19 8.79
CA LYS A 260 -17.21 4.10 8.60
C LYS A 260 -18.56 4.44 9.24
N ALA A 261 -19.62 4.33 8.44
CA ALA A 261 -20.97 4.48 8.99
C ALA A 261 -21.30 3.33 9.95
N PRO A 262 -22.03 3.57 11.03
CA PRO A 262 -22.49 2.50 11.90
C PRO A 262 -23.34 1.51 11.08
N SER A 263 -23.14 0.22 11.33
CA SER A 263 -24.02 -0.80 10.73
C SER A 263 -25.44 -0.51 11.24
N ARG A 264 -26.40 -0.34 10.32
CA ARG A 264 -27.80 -0.31 10.72
C ARG A 264 -28.07 -1.62 11.46
N ALA A 265 -28.30 -1.56 12.77
CA ALA A 265 -28.75 -2.69 13.55
C ALA A 265 -29.88 -3.34 12.74
N ARG A 266 -29.72 -4.60 12.34
CA ARG A 266 -30.80 -5.36 11.72
C ARG A 266 -31.96 -5.28 12.72
N ASP A 267 -32.99 -4.55 12.35
CA ASP A 267 -34.22 -4.42 13.11
C ASP A 267 -34.85 -5.82 13.26
N ARG A 268 -34.42 -6.55 14.29
CA ARG A 268 -34.98 -7.85 14.70
C ARG A 268 -36.19 -7.66 15.57
N SER A 269 -37.00 -6.69 15.29
CA SER A 269 -38.24 -6.43 16.04
C SER A 269 -39.47 -6.37 15.17
N LEU A 270 -39.63 -7.27 14.20
CA LEU A 270 -40.92 -7.50 13.53
C LEU A 270 -41.09 -8.97 13.13
N GLU A 271 -40.99 -9.91 14.07
CA GLU A 271 -41.60 -11.24 13.96
C GLU A 271 -41.90 -11.77 15.36
N SER A 272 -42.86 -11.18 16.02
CA SER A 272 -43.59 -11.82 17.10
C SER A 272 -44.95 -11.13 17.25
N GLU A 273 -45.87 -11.49 16.36
CA GLU A 273 -47.31 -11.58 16.66
C GLU A 273 -47.91 -12.76 15.92
#